data_07c67112403765f87796c65b1a2fc52e
#
_entry.id   07c67112403765f87796c65b1a2fc52e
#
_cell.length_a   1.000
_cell.length_b   1.000
_cell.length_c   1.000
_cell.angle_alpha   90.00
_cell.angle_beta   90.00
_cell.angle_gamma   90.00
#
_symmetry.space_group_name_H-M   'P 1'
#
loop_
_entity.id
_entity.type
_entity.pdbx_description
1 polymer ?
#
loop_
_entity_poly.entity_id
_entity_poly.type
_entity_poly.pdbx_seq_one_letter_code
_entity_poly.pdbx_strand_id
1 'polypeptide(L)'
;MKVRNRNLDPERIADFESFRSGILEKIVKNSPLQKILNEIVSGIETLNPSLICTIVLIENSKIKIGAAPSLPKIYNDAIEGVSIGPEVGSCGTAAYTGKRIIVEDISKSPLWKNYKDIALSVGLCSCWSEPIRSHTEEVVGTFAMYHREIVSPTEFDIFIISETADLVSIAIEKSITSTKLLESEKRFRDFFEKNSSVILIIDPMSGAIMDANESAVSFYGYARKELIKMNIDSINILDQDELKNVRMLALTEKKSFFTFPHKLASGQIKQVEVFSTPIQTSEHSMIYSIIHDVTERKIAEEKVNALLSEKEMILREVHHRIKNNMTILNNLLELQANSHENETVKTSLKEATSRIKTMSVLYDKLYTEKDNNELPLKEYLEPLTNEIISLFPYPVQLNLNIANLKLTTDQLRAIGIITNELLTNSMKYSRNTENKLEIQIKAWQEEDYFYLFIGDNGNGFNFQLANSENQGFGLSLVTMLTKQIHGDLSFNGDKHTEYKFKFPYQKPGSV
;
A
#
# COMPACT_ATOMS: atom_id res chain seq x y z
N MET A 1 -21.56 40.95 34.05
CA MET A 1 -22.57 41.72 34.83
C MET A 1 -22.84 42.98 34.03
N LYS A 2 -23.97 43.05 33.30
CA LYS A 2 -24.31 44.24 32.51
C LYS A 2 -24.51 45.45 33.42
N VAL A 3 -23.58 46.41 33.37
CA VAL A 3 -23.72 47.70 34.01
C VAL A 3 -24.89 48.42 33.34
N ARG A 4 -25.95 48.70 34.10
CA ARG A 4 -27.09 49.47 33.60
C ARG A 4 -26.63 50.93 33.33
N ASN A 5 -26.56 51.35 32.09
CA ASN A 5 -26.24 52.69 31.55
C ASN A 5 -27.22 53.77 32.04
N ARG A 6 -27.29 54.08 33.33
CA ARG A 6 -28.25 55.07 33.82
C ARG A 6 -27.73 56.51 33.83
N ASN A 7 -26.40 56.73 33.59
CA ASN A 7 -25.80 58.08 33.69
C ASN A 7 -24.98 58.52 32.46
N LEU A 8 -25.07 57.79 31.36
CA LEU A 8 -24.31 58.14 30.14
C LEU A 8 -25.17 59.05 29.26
N ASP A 9 -24.53 60.06 28.60
CA ASP A 9 -25.13 60.96 27.65
C ASP A 9 -25.73 60.18 26.46
N PRO A 10 -27.06 60.22 26.25
CA PRO A 10 -27.72 59.44 25.21
C PRO A 10 -27.30 59.84 23.80
N GLU A 11 -26.93 61.09 23.54
CA GLU A 11 -26.52 61.58 22.23
C GLU A 11 -25.15 61.02 21.86
N ARG A 12 -24.22 61.04 22.78
CA ARG A 12 -22.87 60.43 22.59
C ARG A 12 -22.93 58.92 22.40
N ILE A 13 -23.85 58.22 23.08
CA ILE A 13 -24.08 56.79 22.83
C ILE A 13 -24.62 56.54 21.46
N ALA A 14 -25.60 57.36 20.99
CA ALA A 14 -26.19 57.22 19.64
C ALA A 14 -25.14 57.41 18.51
N ASP A 15 -24.26 58.40 18.68
CA ASP A 15 -23.14 58.64 17.75
C ASP A 15 -22.19 57.46 17.70
N PHE A 16 -21.81 56.90 18.85
CA PHE A 16 -20.96 55.72 18.89
C PHE A 16 -21.65 54.49 18.27
N GLU A 17 -22.93 54.23 18.54
CA GLU A 17 -23.66 53.09 17.94
C GLU A 17 -23.81 53.22 16.43
N SER A 18 -24.03 54.48 15.95
CA SER A 18 -24.03 54.73 14.47
C SER A 18 -22.68 54.43 13.86
N PHE A 19 -21.58 54.86 14.47
CA PHE A 19 -20.21 54.55 14.07
C PHE A 19 -19.96 53.04 14.08
N ARG A 20 -20.27 52.36 15.22
CA ARG A 20 -20.13 50.91 15.36
C ARG A 20 -20.86 50.14 14.27
N SER A 21 -22.11 50.52 13.97
CA SER A 21 -22.89 49.89 12.90
C SER A 21 -22.23 50.04 11.51
N GLY A 22 -21.63 51.18 11.23
CA GLY A 22 -20.88 51.41 9.99
C GLY A 22 -19.63 50.55 9.87
N ILE A 23 -18.93 50.32 10.99
CA ILE A 23 -17.78 49.40 11.01
C ILE A 23 -18.22 47.93 10.84
N LEU A 24 -19.29 47.50 11.52
CA LEU A 24 -19.82 46.13 11.38
C LEU A 24 -20.23 45.84 9.94
N GLU A 25 -20.86 46.79 9.23
CA GLU A 25 -21.18 46.64 7.81
C GLU A 25 -19.92 46.38 6.95
N LYS A 26 -18.81 47.08 7.23
CA LYS A 26 -17.54 46.91 6.51
C LYS A 26 -16.90 45.57 6.83
N ILE A 27 -17.02 45.08 8.09
CA ILE A 27 -16.56 43.72 8.50
C ILE A 27 -17.33 42.64 7.71
N VAL A 28 -18.67 42.79 7.60
CA VAL A 28 -19.52 41.85 6.85
C VAL A 28 -19.15 41.83 5.37
N LYS A 29 -18.84 43.00 4.79
CA LYS A 29 -18.42 43.17 3.39
C LYS A 29 -16.99 42.68 3.11
N ASN A 30 -16.31 42.06 4.09
CA ASN A 30 -14.93 41.58 4.00
C ASN A 30 -13.92 42.66 3.59
N SER A 31 -14.06 43.88 4.07
CA SER A 31 -13.04 44.93 3.92
C SER A 31 -11.71 44.49 4.53
N PRO A 32 -10.55 44.91 3.98
CA PRO A 32 -9.24 44.52 4.53
C PRO A 32 -9.10 44.90 6.01
N LEU A 33 -8.62 44.00 6.84
CA LEU A 33 -8.48 44.19 8.31
C LEU A 33 -7.77 45.51 8.65
N GLN A 34 -6.61 45.76 8.00
CA GLN A 34 -5.84 46.99 8.23
C GLN A 34 -6.66 48.28 8.02
N LYS A 35 -7.53 48.28 7.03
CA LYS A 35 -8.42 49.42 6.75
C LYS A 35 -9.45 49.56 7.86
N ILE A 36 -10.05 48.45 8.31
CA ILE A 36 -11.04 48.45 9.39
C ILE A 36 -10.40 48.96 10.70
N LEU A 37 -9.20 48.47 11.07
CA LEU A 37 -8.50 48.89 12.29
C LEU A 37 -8.19 50.41 12.26
N ASN A 38 -7.71 50.94 11.13
CA ASN A 38 -7.43 52.36 11.00
C ASN A 38 -8.74 53.21 11.11
N GLU A 39 -9.83 52.72 10.50
CA GLU A 39 -11.12 53.42 10.58
C GLU A 39 -11.71 53.40 11.99
N ILE A 40 -11.52 52.31 12.75
CA ILE A 40 -11.92 52.23 14.14
C ILE A 40 -11.18 53.30 14.96
N VAL A 41 -9.85 53.33 14.87
CA VAL A 41 -9.04 54.29 15.62
C VAL A 41 -9.42 55.74 15.24
N SER A 42 -9.43 56.07 13.95
CA SER A 42 -9.74 57.43 13.46
C SER A 42 -11.17 57.83 13.82
N GLY A 43 -12.12 56.88 13.80
CA GLY A 43 -13.51 57.15 14.15
C GLY A 43 -13.69 57.49 15.64
N ILE A 44 -13.01 56.75 16.53
CA ILE A 44 -13.03 57.05 18.01
C ILE A 44 -12.37 58.41 18.25
N GLU A 45 -11.27 58.73 17.62
CA GLU A 45 -10.59 60.04 17.72
C GLU A 45 -11.48 61.19 17.17
N THR A 46 -12.30 60.93 16.14
CA THR A 46 -13.26 61.90 15.62
C THR A 46 -14.43 62.14 16.60
N LEU A 47 -14.91 61.09 17.25
CA LEU A 47 -15.94 61.17 18.28
C LEU A 47 -15.45 61.92 19.55
N ASN A 48 -14.17 61.85 19.83
CA ASN A 48 -13.52 62.58 20.94
C ASN A 48 -12.12 63.05 20.56
N PRO A 49 -12.00 64.29 20.03
CA PRO A 49 -10.70 64.82 19.57
C PRO A 49 -9.61 65.01 20.62
N SER A 50 -9.91 64.82 21.90
CA SER A 50 -8.90 64.86 22.97
C SER A 50 -8.16 63.53 23.10
N LEU A 51 -8.69 62.47 22.47
CA LEU A 51 -8.11 61.12 22.50
C LEU A 51 -7.08 60.94 21.40
N ILE A 52 -6.04 60.15 21.71
CA ILE A 52 -5.20 59.52 20.73
C ILE A 52 -5.35 58.03 20.96
N CYS A 53 -5.70 57.25 19.92
CA CYS A 53 -6.02 55.83 20.09
C CYS A 53 -5.01 54.96 19.35
N THR A 54 -4.82 53.74 19.88
CA THR A 54 -4.05 52.71 19.19
C THR A 54 -4.70 51.35 19.32
N ILE A 55 -4.52 50.53 18.30
CA ILE A 55 -4.73 49.08 18.34
C ILE A 55 -3.38 48.44 18.14
N VAL A 56 -2.96 47.64 19.13
CA VAL A 56 -1.81 46.74 18.96
C VAL A 56 -2.29 45.31 18.94
N LEU A 57 -1.71 44.50 18.07
CA LEU A 57 -1.91 43.07 17.95
C LEU A 57 -0.79 42.34 18.69
N ILE A 58 -1.04 41.13 19.14
CA ILE A 58 -0.04 40.29 19.79
C ILE A 58 0.32 39.14 18.89
N GLU A 59 1.56 39.11 18.43
CA GLU A 59 2.13 38.02 17.62
C GLU A 59 3.37 37.46 18.34
N ASN A 60 3.38 36.17 18.65
CA ASN A 60 4.48 35.49 19.35
C ASN A 60 4.91 36.20 20.66
N SER A 61 3.95 36.60 21.47
CA SER A 61 4.13 37.35 22.70
C SER A 61 4.84 38.72 22.51
N LYS A 62 4.76 39.31 21.31
CA LYS A 62 5.31 40.61 20.98
C LYS A 62 4.23 41.56 20.47
N ILE A 63 4.42 42.84 20.74
CA ILE A 63 3.56 43.93 20.26
C ILE A 63 3.80 44.13 18.76
N LYS A 64 2.74 44.19 17.99
CA LYS A 64 2.71 44.61 16.61
C LYS A 64 1.69 45.72 16.42
N ILE A 65 2.07 46.78 15.75
CA ILE A 65 1.14 47.90 15.52
C ILE A 65 0.03 47.46 14.55
N GLY A 66 -1.20 47.43 15.04
CA GLY A 66 -2.41 47.20 14.22
C GLY A 66 -2.91 48.48 13.60
N ALA A 67 -3.09 49.55 14.39
CA ALA A 67 -3.47 50.88 13.91
C ALA A 67 -3.05 51.95 14.95
N ALA A 68 -2.36 53.00 14.50
CA ALA A 68 -1.92 54.11 15.34
C ALA A 68 -1.71 55.40 14.48
N PRO A 69 -2.76 55.86 13.76
CA PRO A 69 -2.58 56.94 12.75
C PRO A 69 -2.17 58.28 13.36
N SER A 70 -2.57 58.57 14.58
CA SER A 70 -2.30 59.86 15.24
C SER A 70 -1.05 59.87 16.13
N LEU A 71 -0.40 58.71 16.32
CA LEU A 71 0.86 58.63 17.04
C LEU A 71 2.06 58.89 16.13
N PRO A 72 3.06 59.66 16.61
CA PRO A 72 4.31 59.85 15.86
C PRO A 72 5.03 58.56 15.56
N LYS A 73 5.62 58.45 14.38
CA LYS A 73 6.36 57.28 13.95
C LYS A 73 7.43 56.82 14.94
N ILE A 74 8.16 57.79 15.52
CA ILE A 74 9.21 57.52 16.51
C ILE A 74 8.69 56.72 17.72
N TYR A 75 7.47 56.97 18.15
CA TYR A 75 6.79 56.23 19.23
C TYR A 75 6.38 54.84 18.76
N ASN A 76 5.76 54.74 17.59
CA ASN A 76 5.37 53.47 17.03
C ASN A 76 6.57 52.52 16.83
N ASP A 77 7.68 53.02 16.26
CA ASP A 77 8.90 52.26 16.04
C ASP A 77 9.56 51.80 17.38
N ALA A 78 9.38 52.58 18.48
CA ALA A 78 9.93 52.25 19.78
C ALA A 78 9.15 51.09 20.52
N ILE A 79 7.87 50.92 20.20
CA ILE A 79 7.04 49.87 20.83
C ILE A 79 6.84 48.64 19.93
N GLU A 80 7.10 48.76 18.62
CA GLU A 80 7.01 47.64 17.68
C GLU A 80 7.99 46.50 18.05
N GLY A 81 7.53 45.26 18.15
CA GLY A 81 8.35 44.10 18.46
C GLY A 81 8.72 43.91 19.94
N VAL A 82 8.27 44.81 20.81
CA VAL A 82 8.49 44.69 22.27
C VAL A 82 7.71 43.51 22.82
N SER A 83 8.36 42.69 23.66
CA SER A 83 7.69 41.54 24.34
C SER A 83 6.69 42.03 25.37
N ILE A 84 5.50 41.42 25.42
CA ILE A 84 4.52 41.72 26.50
C ILE A 84 5.06 41.32 27.88
N GLY A 85 4.66 42.03 28.91
CA GLY A 85 5.16 41.78 30.24
C GLY A 85 4.46 42.63 31.33
N PRO A 86 4.76 42.41 32.63
CA PRO A 86 4.06 43.07 33.75
C PRO A 86 4.35 44.58 33.86
N GLU A 87 5.45 45.07 33.25
CA GLU A 87 5.89 46.48 33.32
C GLU A 87 6.22 47.03 31.91
N VAL A 88 5.37 46.78 30.94
CA VAL A 88 5.59 47.15 29.52
C VAL A 88 4.52 48.14 29.06
N GLY A 89 4.48 49.30 29.73
CA GLY A 89 3.47 50.31 29.49
C GLY A 89 2.05 49.78 29.76
N SER A 90 1.00 50.53 29.38
CA SER A 90 -0.38 50.09 29.60
C SER A 90 -0.75 48.93 28.65
N CYS A 91 -0.35 49.02 27.34
CA CYS A 91 -0.71 47.99 26.35
C CYS A 91 -0.05 46.64 26.60
N GLY A 92 1.28 46.62 26.80
CA GLY A 92 2.01 45.35 27.04
C GLY A 92 1.62 44.70 28.37
N THR A 93 1.29 45.50 29.40
CA THR A 93 0.80 45.00 30.69
C THR A 93 -0.64 44.47 30.58
N ALA A 94 -1.52 45.17 29.83
CA ALA A 94 -2.89 44.68 29.59
C ALA A 94 -2.89 43.37 28.80
N ALA A 95 -2.04 43.28 27.76
CA ALA A 95 -1.88 42.05 27.02
C ALA A 95 -1.36 40.88 27.89
N TYR A 96 -0.39 41.12 28.76
CA TYR A 96 0.21 40.09 29.61
C TYR A 96 -0.75 39.61 30.70
N THR A 97 -1.42 40.58 31.40
CA THR A 97 -2.31 40.27 32.53
C THR A 97 -3.72 39.85 32.11
N GLY A 98 -4.09 40.17 30.86
CA GLY A 98 -5.46 40.02 30.36
C GLY A 98 -6.45 40.95 31.12
N LYS A 99 -6.02 42.03 31.75
CA LYS A 99 -6.86 42.94 32.48
C LYS A 99 -6.72 44.36 31.94
N ARG A 100 -7.79 45.12 32.07
CA ARG A 100 -7.76 46.56 31.79
C ARG A 100 -6.71 47.26 32.65
N ILE A 101 -5.87 48.06 32.06
CA ILE A 101 -4.87 48.88 32.75
C ILE A 101 -5.19 50.33 32.59
N ILE A 102 -5.33 51.05 33.69
CA ILE A 102 -5.58 52.49 33.75
C ILE A 102 -4.39 53.17 34.38
N VAL A 103 -3.72 54.03 33.63
CA VAL A 103 -2.60 54.87 34.10
C VAL A 103 -2.98 56.31 33.90
N GLU A 104 -3.31 57.02 35.01
CA GLU A 104 -3.73 58.41 35.01
C GLU A 104 -2.56 59.38 34.86
N ASP A 105 -1.36 58.97 35.34
CA ASP A 105 -0.11 59.75 35.26
C ASP A 105 1.06 58.84 34.85
N ILE A 106 1.42 58.88 33.59
CA ILE A 106 2.53 58.12 32.97
C ILE A 106 3.86 58.45 33.67
N SER A 107 4.08 59.72 34.10
CA SER A 107 5.34 60.14 34.69
C SER A 107 5.64 59.47 36.02
N LYS A 108 4.63 59.05 36.77
CA LYS A 108 4.70 58.39 38.08
C LYS A 108 4.47 56.89 38.04
N SER A 109 3.93 56.36 36.99
CA SER A 109 3.54 54.96 36.93
C SER A 109 4.74 54.00 36.80
N PRO A 110 4.88 52.99 37.69
CA PRO A 110 5.93 51.99 37.57
C PRO A 110 5.82 51.14 36.28
N LEU A 111 4.63 50.99 35.73
CA LEU A 111 4.40 50.24 34.48
C LEU A 111 5.06 50.91 33.29
N TRP A 112 5.37 52.21 33.39
CA TRP A 112 5.96 53.02 32.35
C TRP A 112 7.44 53.31 32.52
N LYS A 113 8.10 52.70 33.53
CA LYS A 113 9.48 52.99 33.92
C LYS A 113 10.47 53.03 32.72
N ASN A 114 10.36 52.09 31.82
CA ASN A 114 11.24 51.97 30.64
C ASN A 114 10.75 52.72 29.40
N TYR A 115 9.51 53.25 29.41
CA TYR A 115 8.85 53.84 28.24
C TYR A 115 8.35 55.26 28.48
N LYS A 116 8.46 55.77 29.73
CA LYS A 116 7.89 57.09 30.09
C LYS A 116 8.54 58.24 29.31
N ASP A 117 9.88 58.18 29.09
CA ASP A 117 10.59 59.27 28.45
C ASP A 117 10.17 59.45 26.99
N ILE A 118 10.00 58.34 26.24
CA ILE A 118 9.49 58.36 24.87
C ILE A 118 8.02 58.81 24.82
N ALA A 119 7.17 58.38 25.77
CA ALA A 119 5.78 58.74 25.81
C ALA A 119 5.63 60.25 26.08
N LEU A 120 6.31 60.77 27.10
CA LEU A 120 6.32 62.17 27.47
C LEU A 120 6.91 63.09 26.38
N SER A 121 7.93 62.60 25.64
CA SER A 121 8.53 63.36 24.54
C SER A 121 7.55 63.62 23.39
N VAL A 122 6.53 62.77 23.21
CA VAL A 122 5.48 62.92 22.21
C VAL A 122 4.18 63.48 22.83
N GLY A 123 4.22 63.91 24.09
CA GLY A 123 3.12 64.60 24.78
C GLY A 123 2.05 63.69 25.31
N LEU A 124 2.31 62.41 25.61
CA LEU A 124 1.39 61.47 26.19
C LEU A 124 1.53 61.50 27.71
N CYS A 125 0.44 61.84 28.46
CA CYS A 125 0.47 62.02 29.91
C CYS A 125 -0.32 60.96 30.66
N SER A 126 -1.40 60.41 30.08
CA SER A 126 -2.17 59.28 30.61
C SER A 126 -2.49 58.26 29.55
N CYS A 127 -2.71 56.98 29.93
CA CYS A 127 -3.02 55.92 29.02
C CYS A 127 -3.89 54.83 29.69
N TRP A 128 -4.97 54.52 29.04
CA TRP A 128 -5.85 53.41 29.41
C TRP A 128 -5.83 52.34 28.35
N SER A 129 -5.69 51.08 28.67
CA SER A 129 -5.61 49.96 27.72
C SER A 129 -6.54 48.83 28.08
N GLU A 130 -7.34 48.39 27.13
CA GLU A 130 -8.27 47.26 27.22
C GLU A 130 -7.71 46.09 26.43
N PRO A 131 -7.65 44.88 26.99
CA PRO A 131 -7.27 43.71 26.22
C PRO A 131 -8.37 43.33 25.25
N ILE A 132 -8.00 43.04 23.99
CA ILE A 132 -8.86 42.48 22.94
C ILE A 132 -8.80 40.98 23.05
N ARG A 133 -9.95 40.34 23.34
CA ARG A 133 -10.05 38.89 23.53
C ARG A 133 -10.69 38.22 22.33
N SER A 134 -10.16 37.04 22.00
CA SER A 134 -10.81 36.13 21.04
C SER A 134 -12.03 35.45 21.73
N HIS A 135 -12.81 34.73 20.95
CA HIS A 135 -13.89 33.88 21.45
C HIS A 135 -13.38 32.74 22.36
N THR A 136 -12.08 32.41 22.31
CA THR A 136 -11.41 31.45 23.25
C THR A 136 -10.83 32.13 24.47
N GLU A 137 -11.16 33.39 24.76
CA GLU A 137 -10.65 34.21 25.85
C GLU A 137 -9.14 34.50 25.81
N GLU A 138 -8.46 34.18 24.70
CA GLU A 138 -7.07 34.54 24.50
C GLU A 138 -6.94 36.03 24.15
N VAL A 139 -5.91 36.70 24.68
CA VAL A 139 -5.64 38.09 24.31
C VAL A 139 -4.91 38.15 22.98
N VAL A 140 -5.61 38.68 21.98
CA VAL A 140 -5.08 38.82 20.59
C VAL A 140 -4.55 40.21 20.29
N GLY A 141 -4.77 41.14 21.19
CA GLY A 141 -4.34 42.55 21.06
C GLY A 141 -4.75 43.39 22.25
N THR A 142 -4.51 44.71 22.13
CA THR A 142 -5.09 45.71 23.08
C THR A 142 -5.52 46.92 22.29
N PHE A 143 -6.63 47.53 22.74
CA PHE A 143 -7.05 48.84 22.33
C PHE A 143 -6.66 49.84 23.41
N ALA A 144 -5.97 50.94 23.10
CA ALA A 144 -5.55 51.94 24.06
C ALA A 144 -5.99 53.35 23.67
N MET A 145 -6.31 54.15 24.71
CA MET A 145 -6.66 55.55 24.65
C MET A 145 -5.62 56.32 25.43
N TYR A 146 -5.02 57.32 24.82
CA TYR A 146 -4.04 58.23 25.40
C TYR A 146 -4.60 59.66 25.46
N HIS A 147 -4.11 60.40 26.44
CA HIS A 147 -4.39 61.82 26.59
C HIS A 147 -3.09 62.62 26.75
N ARG A 148 -3.14 63.89 26.34
CA ARG A 148 -2.06 64.85 26.54
C ARG A 148 -2.06 65.53 27.92
N GLU A 149 -3.04 65.17 28.74
CA GLU A 149 -3.24 65.70 30.08
C GLU A 149 -3.32 64.53 31.10
N ILE A 150 -3.06 64.83 32.38
CA ILE A 150 -3.22 63.88 33.48
C ILE A 150 -4.70 63.83 33.79
N VAL A 151 -5.37 62.71 33.41
CA VAL A 151 -6.82 62.58 33.59
C VAL A 151 -7.16 61.15 34.02
N SER A 152 -8.27 61.02 34.75
CA SER A 152 -8.92 59.77 35.08
C SER A 152 -10.05 59.50 34.08
N PRO A 153 -10.31 58.20 33.71
CA PRO A 153 -11.38 57.87 32.77
C PRO A 153 -12.75 58.15 33.39
N THR A 154 -13.63 58.70 32.55
CA THR A 154 -15.06 58.77 32.84
C THR A 154 -15.76 57.44 32.61
N GLU A 155 -17.00 57.29 33.12
CA GLU A 155 -17.82 56.10 32.83
C GLU A 155 -18.01 55.91 31.33
N PHE A 156 -18.11 57.00 30.55
CA PHE A 156 -18.23 56.93 29.08
C PHE A 156 -16.95 56.43 28.44
N ASP A 157 -15.77 56.83 28.91
CA ASP A 157 -14.47 56.35 28.37
C ASP A 157 -14.31 54.86 28.63
N ILE A 158 -14.71 54.38 29.81
CA ILE A 158 -14.71 52.95 30.18
C ILE A 158 -15.66 52.14 29.28
N PHE A 159 -16.83 52.71 28.97
CA PHE A 159 -17.77 52.12 27.99
C PHE A 159 -17.16 52.04 26.59
N ILE A 160 -16.66 53.15 26.07
CA ILE A 160 -16.09 53.23 24.72
C ILE A 160 -14.90 52.27 24.52
N ILE A 161 -13.97 52.23 25.50
CA ILE A 161 -12.78 51.38 25.40
C ILE A 161 -13.15 49.89 25.37
N SER A 162 -14.16 49.49 26.16
CA SER A 162 -14.65 48.11 26.17
C SER A 162 -15.35 47.73 24.88
N GLU A 163 -16.32 48.50 24.45
CA GLU A 163 -17.10 48.22 23.23
C GLU A 163 -16.22 48.27 21.96
N THR A 164 -15.20 49.16 21.96
CA THR A 164 -14.25 49.23 20.84
C THR A 164 -13.33 48.00 20.82
N ALA A 165 -12.86 47.50 21.98
CA ALA A 165 -12.09 46.27 22.05
C ALA A 165 -12.89 45.07 21.53
N ASP A 166 -14.19 44.98 21.87
CA ASP A 166 -15.11 43.94 21.37
C ASP A 166 -15.29 44.05 19.86
N LEU A 167 -15.46 45.28 19.33
CA LEU A 167 -15.58 45.52 17.89
C LEU A 167 -14.32 45.11 17.12
N VAL A 168 -13.15 45.43 17.64
CA VAL A 168 -11.86 45.01 17.08
C VAL A 168 -11.69 43.48 17.11
N SER A 169 -12.12 42.84 18.20
CA SER A 169 -12.13 41.37 18.30
C SER A 169 -12.92 40.74 17.15
N ILE A 170 -14.14 41.20 16.92
CA ILE A 170 -15.00 40.74 15.80
C ILE A 170 -14.29 40.89 14.46
N ALA A 171 -13.64 42.04 14.22
CA ALA A 171 -12.91 42.32 12.98
C ALA A 171 -11.74 41.34 12.76
N ILE A 172 -10.95 41.11 13.81
CA ILE A 172 -9.81 40.19 13.77
C ILE A 172 -10.28 38.74 13.53
N GLU A 173 -11.27 38.26 14.28
CA GLU A 173 -11.79 36.89 14.14
C GLU A 173 -12.38 36.63 12.75
N LYS A 174 -13.16 37.57 12.21
CA LYS A 174 -13.70 37.45 10.88
C LYS A 174 -12.60 37.37 9.82
N SER A 175 -11.56 38.19 9.95
CA SER A 175 -10.42 38.20 9.04
C SER A 175 -9.66 36.85 9.09
N ILE A 176 -9.37 36.33 10.30
CA ILE A 176 -8.70 35.04 10.49
C ILE A 176 -9.53 33.90 9.87
N THR A 177 -10.84 33.86 10.16
CA THR A 177 -11.73 32.81 9.65
C THR A 177 -11.82 32.85 8.12
N SER A 178 -11.97 34.04 7.54
CA SER A 178 -12.01 34.19 6.07
C SER A 178 -10.72 33.77 5.40
N THR A 179 -9.57 34.13 5.99
CA THR A 179 -8.25 33.71 5.46
C THR A 179 -8.07 32.19 5.54
N LYS A 180 -8.40 31.57 6.69
CA LYS A 180 -8.33 30.11 6.84
C LYS A 180 -9.23 29.36 5.86
N LEU A 181 -10.45 29.87 5.61
CA LEU A 181 -11.36 29.28 4.64
C LEU A 181 -10.76 29.33 3.23
N LEU A 182 -10.27 30.51 2.80
CA LEU A 182 -9.67 30.70 1.49
C LEU A 182 -8.43 29.79 1.28
N GLU A 183 -7.58 29.69 2.30
CA GLU A 183 -6.42 28.79 2.27
C GLU A 183 -6.84 27.32 2.19
N SER A 184 -7.88 26.94 2.91
CA SER A 184 -8.41 25.57 2.87
C SER A 184 -8.99 25.23 1.49
N GLU A 185 -9.79 26.14 0.92
CA GLU A 185 -10.34 25.98 -0.44
C GLU A 185 -9.22 25.88 -1.49
N LYS A 186 -8.21 26.77 -1.41
CA LYS A 186 -7.05 26.73 -2.30
C LYS A 186 -6.28 25.41 -2.18
N ARG A 187 -6.04 24.97 -0.95
CA ARG A 187 -5.35 23.69 -0.69
C ARG A 187 -6.12 22.51 -1.27
N PHE A 188 -7.44 22.47 -1.05
CA PHE A 188 -8.27 21.41 -1.63
C PHE A 188 -8.22 21.44 -3.16
N ARG A 189 -8.33 22.62 -3.76
CA ARG A 189 -8.26 22.78 -5.23
C ARG A 189 -6.89 22.35 -5.77
N ASP A 190 -5.79 22.73 -5.10
CA ASP A 190 -4.45 22.31 -5.51
C ASP A 190 -4.28 20.78 -5.41
N PHE A 191 -4.81 20.14 -4.38
CA PHE A 191 -4.78 18.67 -4.24
C PHE A 191 -5.59 17.97 -5.32
N PHE A 192 -6.73 18.50 -5.69
CA PHE A 192 -7.57 17.96 -6.73
C PHE A 192 -6.94 18.13 -8.11
N GLU A 193 -6.57 19.34 -8.47
CA GLU A 193 -6.08 19.69 -9.81
C GLU A 193 -4.70 19.08 -10.11
N LYS A 194 -3.77 19.17 -9.15
CA LYS A 194 -2.38 18.72 -9.34
C LYS A 194 -2.15 17.25 -9.04
N ASN A 195 -3.21 16.50 -8.71
CA ASN A 195 -3.10 15.06 -8.51
C ASN A 195 -2.77 14.36 -9.83
N SER A 196 -1.76 13.49 -9.82
CA SER A 196 -1.37 12.71 -11.00
C SER A 196 -2.38 11.62 -11.39
N SER A 197 -3.24 11.20 -10.45
CA SER A 197 -4.32 10.26 -10.75
C SER A 197 -5.45 10.94 -11.50
N VAL A 198 -6.06 10.25 -12.43
CA VAL A 198 -7.27 10.70 -13.13
C VAL A 198 -8.44 10.71 -12.16
N ILE A 199 -9.04 11.88 -11.90
CA ILE A 199 -10.12 12.03 -10.93
C ILE A 199 -11.34 12.66 -11.58
N LEU A 200 -12.50 12.02 -11.35
CA LEU A 200 -13.81 12.54 -11.73
C LEU A 200 -14.71 12.62 -10.50
N ILE A 201 -15.52 13.68 -10.44
CA ILE A 201 -16.63 13.81 -9.50
C ILE A 201 -17.92 13.63 -10.31
N ILE A 202 -18.76 12.69 -9.90
CA ILE A 202 -19.90 12.22 -10.68
C ILE A 202 -21.17 12.32 -9.82
N ASP A 203 -22.25 12.81 -10.41
CA ASP A 203 -23.58 12.69 -9.82
C ASP A 203 -24.08 11.26 -9.93
N PRO A 204 -24.38 10.57 -8.80
CA PRO A 204 -24.74 9.14 -8.81
C PRO A 204 -26.05 8.83 -9.51
N MET A 205 -26.98 9.79 -9.54
CA MET A 205 -28.32 9.56 -10.08
C MET A 205 -28.36 9.74 -11.60
N SER A 206 -27.78 10.82 -12.09
CA SER A 206 -27.78 11.15 -13.52
C SER A 206 -26.56 10.58 -14.26
N GLY A 207 -25.44 10.31 -13.57
CA GLY A 207 -24.15 9.98 -14.19
C GLY A 207 -23.42 11.20 -14.76
N ALA A 208 -23.92 12.41 -14.52
CA ALA A 208 -23.29 13.65 -15.00
C ALA A 208 -21.90 13.84 -14.32
N ILE A 209 -20.91 14.23 -15.12
CA ILE A 209 -19.59 14.58 -14.60
C ILE A 209 -19.68 16.01 -14.05
N MET A 210 -19.58 16.12 -12.73
CA MET A 210 -19.68 17.41 -12.01
C MET A 210 -18.35 18.15 -12.00
N ASP A 211 -17.24 17.43 -11.88
CA ASP A 211 -15.90 18.00 -11.96
C ASP A 211 -14.87 16.95 -12.43
N ALA A 212 -13.73 17.46 -12.95
CA ALA A 212 -12.63 16.65 -13.46
C ALA A 212 -11.31 17.39 -13.24
N ASN A 213 -10.28 16.70 -12.74
CA ASN A 213 -8.97 17.30 -12.55
C ASN A 213 -8.15 17.39 -13.86
N GLU A 214 -6.99 18.04 -13.82
CA GLU A 214 -6.13 18.22 -14.99
C GLU A 214 -5.66 16.89 -15.60
N SER A 215 -5.40 15.89 -14.76
CA SER A 215 -5.04 14.53 -15.20
C SER A 215 -6.19 13.87 -15.96
N ALA A 216 -7.45 14.10 -15.56
CA ALA A 216 -8.60 13.57 -16.29
C ALA A 216 -8.75 14.24 -17.67
N VAL A 217 -8.56 15.55 -17.75
CA VAL A 217 -8.54 16.30 -19.03
C VAL A 217 -7.48 15.71 -19.97
N SER A 218 -6.26 15.53 -19.45
CA SER A 218 -5.14 14.97 -20.22
C SER A 218 -5.39 13.53 -20.67
N PHE A 219 -5.94 12.70 -19.78
CA PHE A 219 -6.20 11.29 -20.05
C PHE A 219 -7.31 11.08 -21.07
N TYR A 220 -8.47 11.72 -20.87
CA TYR A 220 -9.62 11.54 -21.76
C TYR A 220 -9.49 12.34 -23.08
N GLY A 221 -8.69 13.40 -23.08
CA GLY A 221 -8.46 14.24 -24.27
C GLY A 221 -9.61 15.21 -24.62
N TYR A 222 -10.58 15.38 -23.72
CA TYR A 222 -11.62 16.40 -23.83
C TYR A 222 -11.21 17.67 -23.08
N ALA A 223 -11.61 18.84 -23.60
CA ALA A 223 -11.47 20.05 -22.81
C ALA A 223 -12.33 19.99 -21.53
N ARG A 224 -11.85 20.56 -20.40
CA ARG A 224 -12.58 20.49 -19.12
C ARG A 224 -14.03 20.95 -19.24
N LYS A 225 -14.28 22.05 -19.98
CA LYS A 225 -15.63 22.59 -20.20
C LYS A 225 -16.55 21.64 -20.98
N GLU A 226 -16.00 20.74 -21.75
CA GLU A 226 -16.73 19.69 -22.44
C GLU A 226 -16.95 18.50 -21.49
N LEU A 227 -15.88 18.04 -20.82
CA LEU A 227 -15.92 16.88 -19.93
C LEU A 227 -16.96 17.04 -18.81
N ILE A 228 -17.06 18.24 -18.18
CA ILE A 228 -18.07 18.54 -17.14
C ILE A 228 -19.52 18.69 -17.68
N LYS A 229 -19.72 18.64 -18.98
CA LYS A 229 -21.06 18.62 -19.59
C LYS A 229 -21.44 17.21 -20.06
N MET A 230 -20.49 16.28 -20.01
CA MET A 230 -20.71 14.90 -20.44
C MET A 230 -21.31 14.06 -19.31
N ASN A 231 -21.86 12.94 -19.74
CA ASN A 231 -22.25 11.87 -18.85
C ASN A 231 -21.19 10.78 -18.88
N ILE A 232 -20.84 10.18 -17.74
CA ILE A 232 -19.86 9.10 -17.64
C ILE A 232 -20.27 7.90 -18.51
N ASP A 233 -21.55 7.70 -18.71
CA ASP A 233 -22.09 6.65 -19.57
C ASP A 233 -21.69 6.82 -21.05
N SER A 234 -21.37 8.05 -21.49
CA SER A 234 -20.88 8.29 -22.85
C SER A 234 -19.39 7.95 -23.04
N ILE A 235 -18.64 7.86 -21.95
CA ILE A 235 -17.23 7.48 -21.93
C ILE A 235 -17.09 5.95 -21.76
N ASN A 236 -17.98 5.35 -20.98
CA ASN A 236 -18.00 3.91 -20.75
C ASN A 236 -18.67 3.17 -21.93
N ILE A 237 -18.24 1.94 -22.22
CA ILE A 237 -18.78 1.14 -23.34
C ILE A 237 -19.83 0.11 -22.86
N LEU A 238 -20.01 -0.03 -21.54
CA LEU A 238 -21.02 -0.91 -20.97
C LEU A 238 -22.44 -0.40 -21.20
N ASP A 239 -23.40 -1.29 -21.02
CA ASP A 239 -24.83 -0.96 -21.12
C ASP A 239 -25.25 0.01 -20.01
N GLN A 240 -26.23 0.89 -20.33
CA GLN A 240 -26.69 1.95 -19.41
C GLN A 240 -27.30 1.42 -18.11
N ASP A 241 -27.99 0.28 -18.16
CA ASP A 241 -28.60 -0.33 -16.97
C ASP A 241 -27.52 -0.92 -16.04
N GLU A 242 -26.47 -1.50 -16.60
CA GLU A 242 -25.30 -1.96 -15.84
C GLU A 242 -24.59 -0.80 -15.16
N LEU A 243 -24.36 0.29 -15.87
CA LEU A 243 -23.70 1.48 -15.33
C LEU A 243 -24.49 2.14 -14.21
N LYS A 244 -25.82 2.20 -14.33
CA LYS A 244 -26.69 2.68 -13.28
C LYS A 244 -26.58 1.83 -12.01
N ASN A 245 -26.60 0.50 -12.16
CA ASN A 245 -26.42 -0.42 -11.05
C ASN A 245 -25.04 -0.26 -10.38
N VAL A 246 -23.99 -0.09 -11.15
CA VAL A 246 -22.64 0.16 -10.65
C VAL A 246 -22.57 1.43 -9.82
N ARG A 247 -23.16 2.54 -10.31
CA ARG A 247 -23.22 3.80 -9.55
C ARG A 247 -23.96 3.64 -8.22
N MET A 248 -25.06 2.88 -8.21
CA MET A 248 -25.80 2.60 -6.99
C MET A 248 -25.01 1.72 -6.00
N LEU A 249 -24.23 0.75 -6.49
CA LEU A 249 -23.33 -0.05 -5.65
C LEU A 249 -22.21 0.81 -5.06
N ALA A 250 -21.66 1.72 -5.83
CA ALA A 250 -20.65 2.67 -5.36
C ALA A 250 -21.22 3.65 -4.32
N LEU A 251 -22.43 4.19 -4.56
CA LEU A 251 -23.09 5.10 -3.64
C LEU A 251 -23.42 4.46 -2.28
N THR A 252 -23.78 3.18 -2.28
CA THR A 252 -24.12 2.43 -1.06
C THR A 252 -22.92 1.75 -0.39
N GLU A 253 -21.69 2.02 -0.86
CA GLU A 253 -20.43 1.42 -0.39
C GLU A 253 -20.39 -0.11 -0.43
N LYS A 254 -21.32 -0.76 -1.14
CA LYS A 254 -21.34 -2.22 -1.29
C LYS A 254 -20.21 -2.72 -2.18
N LYS A 255 -19.73 -1.89 -3.09
CA LYS A 255 -18.59 -2.14 -3.96
C LYS A 255 -17.96 -0.81 -4.38
N SER A 256 -16.65 -0.69 -4.15
CA SER A 256 -15.89 0.53 -4.44
C SER A 256 -14.90 0.39 -5.60
N PHE A 257 -14.74 -0.83 -6.14
CA PHE A 257 -13.78 -1.15 -7.19
C PHE A 257 -14.47 -1.78 -8.40
N PHE A 258 -14.14 -1.26 -9.59
CA PHE A 258 -14.73 -1.71 -10.85
C PHE A 258 -13.66 -1.69 -11.96
N THR A 259 -13.84 -2.51 -12.98
CA THR A 259 -13.01 -2.49 -14.19
C THR A 259 -13.90 -2.23 -15.40
N PHE A 260 -13.52 -1.25 -16.22
CA PHE A 260 -14.30 -0.81 -17.38
C PHE A 260 -13.42 -0.59 -18.60
N PRO A 261 -13.97 -0.78 -19.82
CA PRO A 261 -13.44 -0.18 -21.02
C PRO A 261 -13.95 1.26 -21.18
N HIS A 262 -13.04 2.26 -21.14
CA HIS A 262 -13.36 3.66 -21.37
C HIS A 262 -12.89 4.11 -22.76
N LYS A 263 -13.72 4.90 -23.44
CA LYS A 263 -13.44 5.48 -24.77
C LYS A 263 -12.95 6.91 -24.62
N LEU A 264 -11.76 7.18 -25.12
CA LEU A 264 -11.15 8.52 -25.14
C LEU A 264 -11.71 9.38 -26.29
N ALA A 265 -11.45 10.69 -26.28
CA ALA A 265 -11.79 11.62 -27.35
C ALA A 265 -11.19 11.23 -28.71
N SER A 266 -10.02 10.60 -28.72
CA SER A 266 -9.37 10.03 -29.91
C SER A 266 -10.10 8.83 -30.51
N GLY A 267 -11.08 8.26 -29.82
CA GLY A 267 -11.75 7.01 -30.17
C GLY A 267 -11.02 5.77 -29.63
N GLN A 268 -9.84 5.91 -29.04
CA GLN A 268 -9.10 4.79 -28.44
C GLN A 268 -9.85 4.27 -27.20
N ILE A 269 -9.87 2.93 -27.06
CA ILE A 269 -10.43 2.25 -25.89
C ILE A 269 -9.30 1.92 -24.93
N LYS A 270 -9.48 2.27 -23.67
CA LYS A 270 -8.56 1.99 -22.57
C LYS A 270 -9.24 1.13 -21.51
N GLN A 271 -8.56 0.11 -21.03
CA GLN A 271 -9.01 -0.65 -19.86
C GLN A 271 -8.64 0.11 -18.61
N VAL A 272 -9.64 0.45 -17.80
CA VAL A 272 -9.42 1.22 -16.57
C VAL A 272 -9.95 0.49 -15.34
N GLU A 273 -9.24 0.68 -14.23
CA GLU A 273 -9.70 0.34 -12.90
C GLU A 273 -10.19 1.62 -12.21
N VAL A 274 -11.42 1.57 -11.72
CA VAL A 274 -12.11 2.72 -11.12
C VAL A 274 -12.37 2.45 -9.65
N PHE A 275 -11.82 3.31 -8.79
CA PHE A 275 -12.07 3.31 -7.36
C PHE A 275 -13.04 4.45 -7.05
N SER A 276 -14.24 4.10 -6.58
CA SER A 276 -15.33 5.04 -6.34
C SER A 276 -15.68 5.10 -4.86
N THR A 277 -15.76 6.32 -4.32
CA THR A 277 -16.16 6.59 -2.93
C THR A 277 -17.25 7.64 -2.90
N PRO A 278 -18.36 7.42 -2.16
CA PRO A 278 -19.39 8.45 -2.01
C PRO A 278 -18.88 9.58 -1.12
N ILE A 279 -19.16 10.81 -1.53
CA ILE A 279 -18.96 12.02 -0.74
C ILE A 279 -20.32 12.66 -0.52
N GLN A 280 -20.65 12.92 0.75
CA GLN A 280 -21.85 13.64 1.14
C GLN A 280 -21.53 15.11 1.36
N THR A 281 -22.26 15.99 0.71
CA THR A 281 -22.31 17.41 1.02
C THR A 281 -23.65 17.74 1.69
N SER A 282 -23.81 18.95 2.19
CA SER A 282 -25.07 19.40 2.81
C SER A 282 -26.28 19.34 1.85
N GLU A 283 -26.05 19.36 0.56
CA GLU A 283 -27.11 19.45 -0.45
C GLU A 283 -27.25 18.19 -1.32
N HIS A 284 -26.14 17.50 -1.63
CA HIS A 284 -26.12 16.41 -2.61
C HIS A 284 -25.11 15.33 -2.23
N SER A 285 -25.39 14.09 -2.62
CA SER A 285 -24.41 13.00 -2.62
C SER A 285 -23.70 12.96 -3.96
N MET A 286 -22.39 12.83 -3.96
CA MET A 286 -21.54 12.70 -5.16
C MET A 286 -20.67 11.46 -5.05
N ILE A 287 -20.18 10.95 -6.17
CA ILE A 287 -19.20 9.89 -6.25
C ILE A 287 -17.86 10.49 -6.67
N TYR A 288 -16.85 10.33 -5.83
CA TYR A 288 -15.46 10.62 -6.14
C TYR A 288 -14.81 9.35 -6.72
N SER A 289 -14.36 9.43 -7.96
CA SER A 289 -13.81 8.29 -8.69
C SER A 289 -12.36 8.55 -9.09
N ILE A 290 -11.46 7.65 -8.68
CA ILE A 290 -10.07 7.62 -9.14
C ILE A 290 -9.97 6.55 -10.22
N ILE A 291 -9.41 6.91 -11.37
CA ILE A 291 -9.31 6.05 -12.55
C ILE A 291 -7.85 5.76 -12.85
N HIS A 292 -7.50 4.47 -12.96
CA HIS A 292 -6.18 4.00 -13.35
C HIS A 292 -6.23 3.31 -14.69
N ASP A 293 -5.40 3.73 -15.63
CA ASP A 293 -5.18 3.02 -16.90
C ASP A 293 -4.40 1.74 -16.64
N VAL A 294 -5.01 0.61 -16.91
CA VAL A 294 -4.42 -0.74 -16.75
C VAL A 294 -4.28 -1.47 -18.09
N THR A 295 -4.41 -0.75 -19.19
CA THR A 295 -4.41 -1.33 -20.55
C THR A 295 -3.15 -2.13 -20.81
N GLU A 296 -1.97 -1.57 -20.58
CA GLU A 296 -0.70 -2.26 -20.82
C GLU A 296 -0.53 -3.47 -19.89
N ARG A 297 -0.94 -3.34 -18.63
CA ARG A 297 -0.91 -4.46 -17.67
C ARG A 297 -1.80 -5.61 -18.14
N LYS A 298 -3.03 -5.33 -18.57
CA LYS A 298 -3.97 -6.35 -19.08
C LYS A 298 -3.44 -7.05 -20.32
N ILE A 299 -2.91 -6.30 -21.30
CA ILE A 299 -2.29 -6.86 -22.50
C ILE A 299 -1.10 -7.76 -22.13
N ALA A 300 -0.27 -7.34 -21.18
CA ALA A 300 0.86 -8.15 -20.73
C ALA A 300 0.40 -9.43 -20.02
N GLU A 301 -0.60 -9.36 -19.15
CA GLU A 301 -1.21 -10.53 -18.48
C GLU A 301 -1.79 -11.53 -19.49
N GLU A 302 -2.53 -11.06 -20.50
CA GLU A 302 -3.10 -11.89 -21.55
C GLU A 302 -1.98 -12.58 -22.36
N LYS A 303 -0.92 -11.85 -22.72
CA LYS A 303 0.24 -12.40 -23.42
C LYS A 303 0.96 -13.47 -22.60
N VAL A 304 1.15 -13.26 -21.30
CA VAL A 304 1.76 -14.26 -20.40
C VAL A 304 0.89 -15.52 -20.34
N ASN A 305 -0.42 -15.37 -20.20
CA ASN A 305 -1.35 -16.50 -20.17
C ASN A 305 -1.37 -17.28 -21.49
N ALA A 306 -1.32 -16.56 -22.63
CA ALA A 306 -1.22 -17.19 -23.95
C ALA A 306 0.08 -18.01 -24.10
N LEU A 307 1.23 -17.42 -23.68
CA LEU A 307 2.53 -18.11 -23.71
C LEU A 307 2.58 -19.33 -22.76
N LEU A 308 1.95 -19.24 -21.59
CA LEU A 308 1.83 -20.38 -20.67
C LEU A 308 1.04 -21.53 -21.31
N SER A 309 -0.11 -21.22 -21.92
CA SER A 309 -0.93 -22.21 -22.62
C SER A 309 -0.19 -22.85 -23.82
N GLU A 310 0.53 -22.05 -24.59
CA GLU A 310 1.38 -22.54 -25.69
C GLU A 310 2.49 -23.47 -25.16
N LYS A 311 3.19 -23.06 -24.10
CA LYS A 311 4.24 -23.87 -23.44
C LYS A 311 3.69 -25.22 -22.98
N GLU A 312 2.52 -25.23 -22.33
CA GLU A 312 1.88 -26.47 -21.86
C GLU A 312 1.50 -27.40 -23.03
N MET A 313 1.05 -26.82 -24.14
CA MET A 313 0.74 -27.60 -25.35
C MET A 313 1.99 -28.23 -25.93
N ILE A 314 3.08 -27.47 -26.07
CA ILE A 314 4.37 -27.98 -26.58
C ILE A 314 4.90 -29.08 -25.66
N LEU A 315 4.87 -28.91 -24.37
CA LEU A 315 5.31 -29.94 -23.41
C LEU A 315 4.51 -31.25 -23.59
N ARG A 316 3.20 -31.17 -23.70
CA ARG A 316 2.34 -32.36 -23.98
C ARG A 316 2.72 -33.05 -25.27
N GLU A 317 2.93 -32.31 -26.37
CA GLU A 317 3.36 -32.87 -27.63
C GLU A 317 4.73 -33.54 -27.54
N VAL A 318 5.70 -32.92 -26.85
CA VAL A 318 7.02 -33.52 -26.61
C VAL A 318 6.90 -34.85 -25.86
N HIS A 319 6.06 -34.89 -24.81
CA HIS A 319 5.82 -36.13 -24.06
C HIS A 319 5.20 -37.22 -24.89
N HIS A 320 4.20 -36.90 -25.70
CA HIS A 320 3.62 -37.85 -26.65
C HIS A 320 4.64 -38.39 -27.65
N ARG A 321 5.52 -37.55 -28.21
CA ARG A 321 6.57 -37.95 -29.12
C ARG A 321 7.62 -38.84 -28.48
N ILE A 322 8.05 -38.55 -27.22
CA ILE A 322 8.99 -39.39 -26.48
C ILE A 322 8.39 -40.79 -26.26
N LYS A 323 7.13 -40.88 -25.85
CA LYS A 323 6.42 -42.15 -25.66
C LYS A 323 6.36 -42.94 -26.99
N ASN A 324 5.97 -42.30 -28.06
CA ASN A 324 5.93 -42.94 -29.40
C ASN A 324 7.30 -43.45 -29.82
N ASN A 325 8.36 -42.67 -29.61
CA ASN A 325 9.73 -43.08 -29.92
C ASN A 325 10.16 -44.29 -29.10
N MET A 326 9.84 -44.34 -27.79
CA MET A 326 10.12 -45.52 -26.96
C MET A 326 9.37 -46.75 -27.42
N THR A 327 8.11 -46.63 -27.87
CA THR A 327 7.31 -47.69 -28.43
C THR A 327 7.94 -48.24 -29.76
N ILE A 328 8.39 -47.32 -30.61
CA ILE A 328 9.05 -47.70 -31.87
C ILE A 328 10.36 -48.46 -31.60
N LEU A 329 11.19 -47.94 -30.68
CA LEU A 329 12.44 -48.58 -30.25
C LEU A 329 12.20 -49.99 -29.71
N ASN A 330 11.21 -50.16 -28.84
CA ASN A 330 10.81 -51.45 -28.30
C ASN A 330 10.46 -52.46 -29.43
N ASN A 331 9.60 -52.05 -30.36
CA ASN A 331 9.18 -52.89 -31.47
C ASN A 331 10.34 -53.29 -32.36
N LEU A 332 11.25 -52.35 -32.64
CA LEU A 332 12.46 -52.63 -33.47
C LEU A 332 13.40 -53.65 -32.77
N LEU A 333 13.64 -53.50 -31.45
CA LEU A 333 14.47 -54.41 -30.72
C LEU A 333 13.85 -55.81 -30.58
N GLU A 334 12.52 -55.91 -30.41
CA GLU A 334 11.79 -57.18 -30.43
C GLU A 334 11.90 -57.90 -31.76
N LEU A 335 11.73 -57.13 -32.86
CA LEU A 335 11.89 -57.68 -34.19
C LEU A 335 13.31 -58.23 -34.42
N GLN A 336 14.35 -57.48 -34.02
CA GLN A 336 15.72 -57.90 -34.09
C GLN A 336 16.01 -59.13 -33.23
N ALA A 337 15.50 -59.14 -31.99
CA ALA A 337 15.64 -60.29 -31.12
C ALA A 337 15.04 -61.59 -31.73
N ASN A 338 13.87 -61.46 -32.39
CA ASN A 338 13.18 -62.61 -33.00
C ASN A 338 13.83 -63.07 -34.31
N SER A 339 14.57 -62.21 -35.02
CA SER A 339 15.27 -62.55 -36.24
C SER A 339 16.69 -63.12 -36.07
N HIS A 340 17.24 -63.07 -34.84
CA HIS A 340 18.60 -63.51 -34.58
C HIS A 340 18.66 -65.01 -34.17
N GLU A 341 19.56 -65.76 -34.77
CA GLU A 341 19.75 -67.19 -34.45
C GLU A 341 20.61 -67.42 -33.20
N ASN A 342 21.47 -66.48 -32.86
CA ASN A 342 22.34 -66.58 -31.67
C ASN A 342 21.58 -66.27 -30.38
N GLU A 343 21.40 -67.24 -29.52
CA GLU A 343 20.64 -67.12 -28.26
C GLU A 343 21.24 -66.09 -27.28
N THR A 344 22.55 -65.85 -27.29
CA THR A 344 23.18 -64.83 -26.45
C THR A 344 22.78 -63.42 -26.92
N VAL A 345 22.81 -63.16 -28.23
CA VAL A 345 22.38 -61.87 -28.84
C VAL A 345 20.90 -61.66 -28.59
N LYS A 346 20.08 -62.65 -28.78
CA LYS A 346 18.64 -62.65 -28.57
C LYS A 346 18.30 -62.30 -27.12
N THR A 347 19.02 -62.89 -26.17
CA THR A 347 18.85 -62.59 -24.73
C THR A 347 19.23 -61.13 -24.41
N SER A 348 20.36 -60.63 -24.92
CA SER A 348 20.79 -59.24 -24.74
C SER A 348 19.82 -58.23 -25.33
N LEU A 349 19.24 -58.49 -26.50
CA LEU A 349 18.23 -57.64 -27.13
C LEU A 349 16.91 -57.63 -26.36
N LYS A 350 16.46 -58.78 -25.84
CA LYS A 350 15.30 -58.88 -24.93
C LYS A 350 15.49 -58.11 -23.63
N GLU A 351 16.69 -58.14 -23.06
CA GLU A 351 17.04 -57.33 -21.90
C GLU A 351 16.95 -55.83 -22.18
N ALA A 352 17.50 -55.37 -23.31
CA ALA A 352 17.40 -53.98 -23.73
C ALA A 352 15.95 -53.55 -23.95
N THR A 353 15.12 -54.40 -24.55
CA THR A 353 13.67 -54.15 -24.75
C THR A 353 12.95 -53.99 -23.37
N SER A 354 13.24 -54.92 -22.43
CA SER A 354 12.66 -54.85 -21.06
C SER A 354 13.00 -53.50 -20.35
N ARG A 355 14.27 -53.04 -20.50
CA ARG A 355 14.73 -51.77 -19.92
C ARG A 355 13.99 -50.58 -20.55
N ILE A 356 13.86 -50.52 -21.86
CA ILE A 356 13.15 -49.43 -22.52
C ILE A 356 11.66 -49.43 -22.15
N LYS A 357 11.04 -50.61 -22.04
CA LYS A 357 9.65 -50.76 -21.63
C LYS A 357 9.44 -50.21 -20.21
N THR A 358 10.31 -50.57 -19.28
CA THR A 358 10.29 -50.04 -17.91
C THR A 358 10.50 -48.52 -17.88
N MET A 359 11.45 -47.97 -18.67
CA MET A 359 11.65 -46.55 -18.84
C MET A 359 10.39 -45.85 -19.38
N SER A 360 9.67 -46.44 -20.32
CA SER A 360 8.41 -45.90 -20.86
C SER A 360 7.33 -45.79 -19.78
N VAL A 361 7.18 -46.85 -18.95
CA VAL A 361 6.23 -46.85 -17.83
C VAL A 361 6.58 -45.77 -16.78
N LEU A 362 7.86 -45.66 -16.45
CA LEU A 362 8.37 -44.62 -15.57
C LEU A 362 8.07 -43.22 -16.10
N TYR A 363 8.31 -43.03 -17.38
CA TYR A 363 8.06 -41.77 -18.06
C TYR A 363 6.57 -41.39 -17.98
N ASP A 364 5.67 -42.32 -18.29
CA ASP A 364 4.23 -42.08 -18.24
C ASP A 364 3.78 -41.67 -16.81
N LYS A 365 4.23 -42.35 -15.77
CA LYS A 365 3.85 -42.03 -14.40
C LYS A 365 4.37 -40.68 -13.91
N LEU A 366 5.58 -40.29 -14.30
CA LEU A 366 6.18 -39.02 -13.88
C LEU A 366 5.60 -37.80 -14.58
N TYR A 367 5.01 -37.96 -15.76
CA TYR A 367 4.53 -36.85 -16.58
C TYR A 367 3.01 -36.78 -16.78
N THR A 368 2.27 -37.79 -16.29
CA THR A 368 0.79 -37.80 -16.40
C THR A 368 0.12 -37.14 -15.21
N GLU A 369 0.77 -37.05 -14.06
CA GLU A 369 0.24 -36.34 -12.88
C GLU A 369 0.63 -34.87 -12.91
N LYS A 370 -0.34 -34.03 -13.17
CA LYS A 370 -0.24 -32.56 -13.14
C LYS A 370 0.13 -32.08 -11.74
N ASP A 371 1.09 -31.19 -11.65
CA ASP A 371 1.29 -30.21 -10.60
C ASP A 371 2.13 -30.50 -9.37
N ASN A 372 2.83 -31.65 -9.24
CA ASN A 372 3.77 -31.73 -8.13
C ASN A 372 5.17 -32.16 -8.60
N ASN A 373 6.16 -31.29 -8.41
CA ASN A 373 7.59 -31.64 -8.58
C ASN A 373 8.05 -32.75 -7.61
N GLU A 374 7.15 -33.26 -6.77
CA GLU A 374 7.42 -34.25 -5.74
C GLU A 374 6.29 -35.28 -5.68
N LEU A 375 6.65 -36.57 -5.75
CA LEU A 375 5.71 -37.68 -5.63
C LEU A 375 6.07 -38.58 -4.44
N PRO A 376 5.07 -39.20 -3.77
CA PRO A 376 5.34 -40.18 -2.72
C PRO A 376 6.08 -41.41 -3.26
N LEU A 377 7.24 -41.72 -2.68
CA LEU A 377 8.08 -42.86 -3.11
C LEU A 377 7.31 -44.17 -3.13
N LYS A 378 6.43 -44.43 -2.15
CA LYS A 378 5.62 -45.64 -2.07
C LYS A 378 4.68 -45.77 -3.27
N GLU A 379 3.93 -44.73 -3.60
CA GLU A 379 2.99 -44.75 -4.72
C GLU A 379 3.68 -44.95 -6.07
N TYR A 380 4.93 -44.58 -6.14
CA TYR A 380 5.78 -44.76 -7.32
C TYR A 380 6.39 -46.18 -7.39
N LEU A 381 7.02 -46.67 -6.32
CA LEU A 381 7.73 -47.97 -6.34
C LEU A 381 6.82 -49.19 -6.31
N GLU A 382 5.68 -49.12 -5.61
CA GLU A 382 4.79 -50.29 -5.45
C GLU A 382 4.21 -50.78 -6.80
N PRO A 383 3.66 -49.96 -7.67
CA PRO A 383 3.23 -50.39 -8.99
C PRO A 383 4.39 -50.81 -9.91
N LEU A 384 5.52 -50.10 -9.83
CA LEU A 384 6.71 -50.41 -10.64
C LEU A 384 7.28 -51.82 -10.31
N THR A 385 7.46 -52.13 -9.04
CA THR A 385 7.98 -53.41 -8.59
C THR A 385 7.05 -54.58 -8.95
N ASN A 386 5.74 -54.39 -8.82
CA ASN A 386 4.75 -55.38 -9.21
C ASN A 386 4.79 -55.66 -10.74
N GLU A 387 4.96 -54.62 -11.54
CA GLU A 387 5.07 -54.75 -13.01
C GLU A 387 6.34 -55.53 -13.40
N ILE A 388 7.49 -55.16 -12.81
CA ILE A 388 8.77 -55.86 -13.06
C ILE A 388 8.65 -57.35 -12.73
N ILE A 389 8.09 -57.68 -11.57
CA ILE A 389 7.93 -59.08 -11.11
C ILE A 389 6.99 -59.85 -12.04
N SER A 390 5.92 -59.23 -12.53
CA SER A 390 4.95 -59.86 -13.46
C SER A 390 5.56 -60.32 -14.78
N LEU A 391 6.72 -59.80 -15.17
CA LEU A 391 7.44 -60.22 -16.36
C LEU A 391 8.12 -61.58 -16.25
N PHE A 392 8.21 -62.15 -15.02
CA PHE A 392 8.92 -63.40 -14.79
C PHE A 392 7.93 -64.52 -14.48
N PRO A 393 8.17 -65.78 -15.00
CA PRO A 393 7.18 -66.86 -14.97
C PRO A 393 7.15 -67.68 -13.64
N TYR A 394 7.67 -67.13 -12.54
CA TYR A 394 7.72 -67.82 -11.27
C TYR A 394 7.32 -66.93 -10.08
N PRO A 395 6.77 -67.49 -9.01
CA PRO A 395 6.30 -66.71 -7.89
C PRO A 395 7.44 -66.13 -7.06
N VAL A 396 7.34 -64.88 -6.71
CA VAL A 396 8.25 -64.14 -5.84
C VAL A 396 7.47 -63.57 -4.67
N GLN A 397 8.06 -63.64 -3.49
CA GLN A 397 7.53 -62.99 -2.33
C GLN A 397 8.18 -61.61 -2.20
N LEU A 398 7.42 -60.54 -2.48
CA LEU A 398 7.89 -59.16 -2.38
C LEU A 398 7.45 -58.57 -1.03
N ASN A 399 8.43 -58.10 -0.26
CA ASN A 399 8.20 -57.39 1.02
C ASN A 399 8.56 -55.91 0.86
N LEU A 400 7.56 -55.04 0.80
CA LEU A 400 7.72 -53.56 0.67
C LEU A 400 7.48 -52.90 2.03
N ASN A 401 8.48 -52.17 2.51
CA ASN A 401 8.39 -51.34 3.71
C ASN A 401 8.94 -49.93 3.41
N ILE A 402 8.10 -49.09 2.88
CA ILE A 402 8.48 -47.77 2.38
C ILE A 402 7.80 -46.72 3.25
N ALA A 403 8.59 -45.87 3.91
CA ALA A 403 8.11 -44.73 4.66
C ALA A 403 7.46 -43.68 3.73
N ASN A 404 6.65 -42.82 4.31
CA ASN A 404 6.01 -41.74 3.54
C ASN A 404 7.01 -40.61 3.16
N LEU A 405 7.81 -40.88 2.14
CA LEU A 405 8.85 -39.99 1.60
C LEU A 405 8.37 -39.39 0.31
N LYS A 406 8.47 -38.06 0.19
CA LYS A 406 8.26 -37.36 -1.08
C LYS A 406 9.59 -37.02 -1.70
N LEU A 407 9.82 -37.43 -2.93
CA LEU A 407 11.07 -37.24 -3.66
C LEU A 407 10.85 -36.44 -4.94
N THR A 408 11.90 -35.75 -5.38
CA THR A 408 11.88 -35.03 -6.66
C THR A 408 11.78 -35.99 -7.84
N THR A 409 11.27 -35.48 -8.97
CA THR A 409 11.16 -36.28 -10.22
C THR A 409 12.50 -36.89 -10.64
N ASP A 410 13.63 -36.18 -10.47
CA ASP A 410 14.95 -36.70 -10.81
C ASP A 410 15.42 -37.83 -9.87
N GLN A 411 15.14 -37.70 -8.57
CA GLN A 411 15.42 -38.76 -7.60
C GLN A 411 14.56 -39.98 -7.89
N LEU A 412 13.25 -39.80 -8.14
CA LEU A 412 12.37 -40.94 -8.47
C LEU A 412 12.78 -41.63 -9.75
N ARG A 413 13.20 -40.90 -10.80
CA ARG A 413 13.72 -41.48 -12.03
C ARG A 413 14.94 -42.35 -11.78
N ALA A 414 15.93 -41.83 -11.08
CA ALA A 414 17.15 -42.58 -10.74
C ALA A 414 16.84 -43.83 -9.90
N ILE A 415 16.02 -43.68 -8.85
CA ILE A 415 15.62 -44.80 -7.96
C ILE A 415 14.80 -45.85 -8.72
N GLY A 416 13.90 -45.43 -9.63
CA GLY A 416 13.13 -46.36 -10.45
C GLY A 416 14.03 -47.25 -11.33
N ILE A 417 15.02 -46.64 -11.99
CA ILE A 417 15.97 -47.40 -12.83
C ILE A 417 16.87 -48.30 -11.97
N ILE A 418 17.37 -47.79 -10.83
CA ILE A 418 18.14 -48.59 -9.86
C ILE A 418 17.34 -49.80 -9.41
N THR A 419 16.08 -49.59 -9.01
CA THR A 419 15.17 -50.65 -8.57
C THR A 419 14.93 -51.68 -9.67
N ASN A 420 14.70 -51.22 -10.91
CA ASN A 420 14.54 -52.13 -12.05
C ASN A 420 15.75 -52.99 -12.30
N GLU A 421 16.95 -52.40 -12.34
CA GLU A 421 18.19 -53.17 -12.59
C GLU A 421 18.45 -54.22 -11.46
N LEU A 422 18.27 -53.82 -10.20
CA LEU A 422 18.50 -54.71 -9.09
C LEU A 422 17.47 -55.85 -8.97
N LEU A 423 16.18 -55.52 -9.15
CA LEU A 423 15.13 -56.54 -9.19
C LEU A 423 15.33 -57.52 -10.34
N THR A 424 15.64 -57.02 -11.54
CA THR A 424 15.90 -57.85 -12.69
C THR A 424 17.12 -58.80 -12.44
N ASN A 425 18.14 -58.29 -11.78
CA ASN A 425 19.31 -59.11 -11.37
C ASN A 425 18.92 -60.18 -10.35
N SER A 426 18.17 -59.80 -9.32
CA SER A 426 17.67 -60.79 -8.31
C SER A 426 16.81 -61.86 -8.99
N MET A 427 15.93 -61.50 -9.91
CA MET A 427 15.08 -62.45 -10.63
C MET A 427 15.87 -63.38 -11.53
N LYS A 428 17.02 -62.97 -12.10
CA LYS A 428 17.86 -63.80 -12.97
C LYS A 428 18.83 -64.67 -12.24
N TYR A 429 19.43 -64.16 -11.17
CA TYR A 429 20.63 -64.79 -10.56
C TYR A 429 20.41 -65.35 -9.19
N SER A 430 19.38 -64.92 -8.46
CA SER A 430 19.16 -65.31 -7.07
C SER A 430 18.21 -66.52 -6.93
N ARG A 431 17.87 -67.19 -8.02
CA ARG A 431 16.96 -68.34 -8.00
C ARG A 431 17.65 -69.55 -7.36
N ASN A 432 17.18 -69.96 -6.18
CA ASN A 432 17.54 -71.23 -5.54
C ASN A 432 16.43 -72.26 -5.79
N THR A 433 16.80 -73.47 -6.19
CA THR A 433 15.85 -74.54 -6.55
C THR A 433 15.03 -75.06 -5.37
N GLU A 434 15.51 -74.80 -4.10
CA GLU A 434 14.89 -75.31 -2.90
C GLU A 434 14.04 -74.30 -2.12
N ASN A 435 14.22 -72.97 -2.33
CA ASN A 435 13.50 -71.92 -1.60
C ASN A 435 12.79 -70.96 -2.57
N LYS A 436 11.59 -70.41 -2.15
CA LYS A 436 10.95 -69.30 -2.85
C LYS A 436 11.86 -68.08 -2.78
N LEU A 437 12.00 -67.43 -3.93
CA LEU A 437 12.71 -66.13 -3.97
C LEU A 437 11.92 -65.08 -3.17
N GLU A 438 12.59 -64.56 -2.14
CA GLU A 438 12.09 -63.44 -1.35
C GLU A 438 12.90 -62.19 -1.65
N ILE A 439 12.22 -61.11 -2.00
CA ILE A 439 12.83 -59.81 -2.25
C ILE A 439 12.30 -58.80 -1.24
N GLN A 440 13.20 -58.06 -0.62
CA GLN A 440 12.87 -57.04 0.35
C GLN A 440 13.33 -55.68 -0.14
N ILE A 441 12.38 -54.71 -0.12
CA ILE A 441 12.66 -53.31 -0.39
C ILE A 441 12.21 -52.48 0.81
N LYS A 442 13.14 -51.71 1.39
CA LYS A 442 12.84 -50.78 2.48
C LYS A 442 13.32 -49.39 2.12
N ALA A 443 12.53 -48.38 2.49
CA ALA A 443 12.97 -47.00 2.43
C ALA A 443 12.56 -46.26 3.71
N TRP A 444 13.48 -45.50 4.27
CA TRP A 444 13.25 -44.74 5.50
C TRP A 444 14.11 -43.48 5.52
N GLN A 445 13.77 -42.55 6.39
CA GLN A 445 14.51 -41.32 6.61
C GLN A 445 15.21 -41.33 7.94
N GLU A 446 16.45 -40.87 7.98
CA GLU A 446 17.21 -40.54 9.17
C GLU A 446 17.90 -39.21 8.98
N GLU A 447 17.58 -38.23 9.83
CA GLU A 447 18.08 -36.86 9.76
C GLU A 447 17.85 -36.21 8.37
N ASP A 448 18.92 -35.76 7.73
CA ASP A 448 18.90 -35.11 6.40
C ASP A 448 19.14 -36.10 5.26
N TYR A 449 18.97 -37.37 5.51
CA TYR A 449 19.18 -38.42 4.52
C TYR A 449 17.97 -39.36 4.45
N PHE A 450 17.73 -39.91 3.25
CA PHE A 450 16.91 -41.11 3.15
C PHE A 450 17.73 -42.30 2.68
N TYR A 451 17.29 -43.45 3.10
CA TYR A 451 17.93 -44.71 2.80
C TYR A 451 17.00 -45.58 1.98
N LEU A 452 17.58 -46.26 0.98
CA LEU A 452 16.91 -47.30 0.22
C LEU A 452 17.68 -48.60 0.40
N PHE A 453 16.99 -49.66 0.80
CA PHE A 453 17.54 -51.01 0.92
C PHE A 453 16.82 -51.93 -0.07
N ILE A 454 17.57 -52.68 -0.86
CA ILE A 454 17.07 -53.71 -1.76
C ILE A 454 17.91 -54.97 -1.52
N GLY A 455 17.23 -56.03 -1.16
CA GLY A 455 17.92 -57.32 -0.88
C GLY A 455 17.09 -58.52 -1.32
N ASP A 456 17.78 -59.64 -1.56
CA ASP A 456 17.17 -60.94 -1.89
C ASP A 456 17.80 -62.07 -1.06
N ASN A 457 17.09 -63.19 -0.95
CA ASN A 457 17.53 -64.39 -0.23
C ASN A 457 18.34 -65.38 -1.11
N GLY A 458 18.90 -64.94 -2.23
CA GLY A 458 19.76 -65.75 -3.10
C GLY A 458 21.12 -66.06 -2.48
N ASN A 459 21.98 -66.75 -3.24
CA ASN A 459 23.28 -67.28 -2.73
C ASN A 459 24.38 -66.20 -2.60
N GLY A 460 24.03 -64.91 -2.77
CA GLY A 460 24.99 -63.83 -2.77
C GLY A 460 26.01 -63.88 -3.92
N PHE A 461 26.84 -62.86 -4.06
CA PHE A 461 27.96 -62.84 -4.99
C PHE A 461 29.04 -61.85 -4.52
N ASN A 462 30.30 -62.11 -4.96
CA ASN A 462 31.42 -61.25 -4.58
C ASN A 462 31.51 -60.04 -5.50
N PHE A 463 31.15 -58.86 -5.01
CA PHE A 463 31.14 -57.59 -5.75
C PHE A 463 32.56 -57.14 -6.19
N GLN A 464 33.61 -57.51 -5.44
CA GLN A 464 35.00 -57.14 -5.78
C GLN A 464 35.52 -57.90 -6.99
N LEU A 465 35.09 -59.16 -7.19
CA LEU A 465 35.40 -59.94 -8.39
C LEU A 465 34.63 -59.50 -9.61
N ALA A 466 33.49 -58.87 -9.44
CA ALA A 466 32.68 -58.27 -10.52
C ALA A 466 33.25 -56.94 -11.02
N ASN A 467 34.16 -56.30 -10.31
CA ASN A 467 34.80 -55.03 -10.68
C ASN A 467 35.98 -55.16 -11.66
N SER A 468 36.46 -56.38 -11.96
CA SER A 468 37.52 -56.65 -12.95
C SER A 468 36.92 -57.07 -14.28
N GLU A 469 37.07 -56.22 -15.32
CA GLU A 469 36.85 -56.40 -16.77
C GLU A 469 35.49 -56.94 -17.31
N ASN A 470 34.59 -57.47 -16.45
CA ASN A 470 33.28 -58.00 -16.86
C ASN A 470 32.11 -57.47 -16.00
N GLN A 471 32.12 -56.18 -15.63
CA GLN A 471 30.92 -55.58 -15.02
C GLN A 471 29.77 -55.61 -16.00
N GLY A 472 28.70 -56.30 -15.67
CA GLY A 472 27.46 -56.20 -16.44
C GLY A 472 26.98 -54.75 -16.44
N PHE A 473 26.60 -54.23 -17.58
CA PHE A 473 26.14 -52.83 -17.80
C PHE A 473 25.19 -52.35 -16.69
N GLY A 474 24.35 -53.23 -16.12
CA GLY A 474 23.36 -52.87 -15.09
C GLY A 474 23.96 -52.31 -13.80
N LEU A 475 25.03 -52.94 -13.23
CA LEU A 475 25.66 -52.46 -11.99
C LEU A 475 26.46 -51.18 -12.19
N SER A 476 27.08 -51.01 -13.37
CA SER A 476 27.71 -49.74 -13.75
C SER A 476 26.69 -48.62 -13.82
N LEU A 477 25.48 -48.84 -14.35
CA LEU A 477 24.36 -47.92 -14.42
C LEU A 477 23.85 -47.57 -13.01
N VAL A 478 23.69 -48.56 -12.12
CA VAL A 478 23.29 -48.33 -10.72
C VAL A 478 24.28 -47.40 -10.01
N THR A 479 25.60 -47.67 -10.17
CA THR A 479 26.64 -46.83 -9.56
C THR A 479 26.63 -45.40 -10.11
N MET A 480 26.47 -45.25 -11.42
CA MET A 480 26.38 -43.94 -12.09
C MET A 480 25.17 -43.14 -11.60
N LEU A 481 23.97 -43.73 -11.58
CA LEU A 481 22.74 -43.07 -11.15
C LEU A 481 22.78 -42.70 -9.67
N THR A 482 23.37 -43.57 -8.81
CA THR A 482 23.56 -43.25 -7.39
C THR A 482 24.39 -41.99 -7.22
N LYS A 483 25.51 -41.86 -7.96
CA LYS A 483 26.34 -40.65 -7.93
C LYS A 483 25.65 -39.45 -8.51
N GLN A 484 24.83 -39.61 -9.55
CA GLN A 484 24.08 -38.53 -10.18
C GLN A 484 23.13 -37.81 -9.23
N ILE A 485 22.55 -38.55 -8.28
CA ILE A 485 21.66 -37.98 -7.23
C ILE A 485 22.40 -37.86 -5.88
N HIS A 486 23.72 -37.70 -5.94
CA HIS A 486 24.59 -37.45 -4.79
C HIS A 486 24.49 -38.50 -3.66
N GLY A 487 24.25 -39.76 -4.03
CA GLY A 487 24.12 -40.86 -3.07
C GLY A 487 25.39 -41.72 -2.93
N ASP A 488 25.40 -42.47 -1.87
CA ASP A 488 26.41 -43.50 -1.57
C ASP A 488 25.78 -44.89 -1.63
N LEU A 489 26.51 -45.88 -2.15
CA LEU A 489 26.12 -47.26 -2.26
C LEU A 489 27.02 -48.11 -1.37
N SER A 490 26.45 -48.92 -0.49
CA SER A 490 27.10 -50.03 0.18
C SER A 490 26.48 -51.35 -0.25
N PHE A 491 27.33 -52.39 -0.37
CA PHE A 491 26.96 -53.72 -0.83
C PHE A 491 27.45 -54.79 0.16
N ASN A 492 26.59 -55.77 0.41
CA ASN A 492 26.94 -57.00 1.11
C ASN A 492 26.44 -58.20 0.30
N GLY A 493 27.33 -59.14 -0.01
CA GLY A 493 27.04 -60.34 -0.81
C GLY A 493 27.51 -61.65 -0.21
N ASP A 494 27.89 -61.70 1.08
CA ASP A 494 28.51 -62.86 1.69
C ASP A 494 27.56 -64.05 1.83
N LYS A 495 26.30 -63.82 2.19
CA LYS A 495 25.27 -64.90 2.34
C LYS A 495 24.07 -64.67 1.45
N HIS A 496 23.66 -63.43 1.32
CA HIS A 496 22.52 -62.92 0.55
C HIS A 496 22.95 -61.68 -0.19
N THR A 497 22.19 -61.26 -1.19
CA THR A 497 22.50 -60.04 -1.90
C THR A 497 21.80 -58.85 -1.23
N GLU A 498 22.57 -57.86 -0.76
CA GLU A 498 22.03 -56.67 -0.11
C GLU A 498 22.66 -55.39 -0.65
N TYR A 499 21.84 -54.46 -1.08
CA TYR A 499 22.24 -53.11 -1.49
C TYR A 499 21.64 -52.12 -0.53
N LYS A 500 22.45 -51.22 0.04
CA LYS A 500 22.01 -50.10 0.86
C LYS A 500 22.51 -48.81 0.26
N PHE A 501 21.59 -47.96 -0.06
CA PHE A 501 21.83 -46.62 -0.59
C PHE A 501 21.56 -45.60 0.48
N LYS A 502 22.34 -44.50 0.48
CA LYS A 502 22.15 -43.32 1.29
C LYS A 502 22.10 -42.12 0.36
N PHE A 503 21.00 -41.33 0.39
CA PHE A 503 20.80 -40.17 -0.44
C PHE A 503 20.49 -38.93 0.39
N PRO A 504 20.91 -37.72 -0.03
CA PRO A 504 20.46 -36.48 0.61
C PRO A 504 18.95 -36.33 0.52
N TYR A 505 18.32 -35.90 1.61
CA TYR A 505 16.90 -35.65 1.69
C TYR A 505 16.64 -34.24 2.15
N GLN A 506 16.10 -33.40 1.25
CA GLN A 506 15.59 -32.08 1.62
C GLN A 506 14.09 -32.20 1.88
N LYS A 507 13.65 -31.80 3.08
CA LYS A 507 12.23 -31.79 3.39
C LYS A 507 11.51 -30.80 2.47
N PRO A 508 10.33 -31.16 1.91
CA PRO A 508 9.50 -30.26 1.14
C PRO A 508 9.19 -29.00 1.95
N GLY A 509 9.50 -27.83 1.39
CA GLY A 509 9.16 -26.53 1.98
C GLY A 509 10.25 -25.86 2.85
N SER A 510 11.50 -26.30 2.78
CA SER A 510 12.64 -25.60 3.41
C SER A 510 13.44 -24.79 2.36
N VAL A 511 12.82 -23.74 1.81
CA VAL A 511 13.48 -22.61 1.12
C VAL A 511 12.82 -21.34 1.58
#